data_2c362836e4527a8a5841f09750586a2a
#
_entry.id   2c362836e4527a8a5841f09750586a2a
#
_cell.length_a   1.000
_cell.length_b   1.000
_cell.length_c   1.000
_cell.angle_alpha   90.00
_cell.angle_beta   90.00
_cell.angle_gamma   90.00
#
_symmetry.space_group_name_H-M   'P 1'
#
loop_
_entity.id
_entity.type
_entity.pdbx_description
1 polymer ?
#
loop_
_entity_poly.entity_id
_entity_poly.type
_entity_poly.pdbx_seq_one_letter_code
_entity_poly.pdbx_strand_id
1 'polypeptide(L)'
;MRDTIITPLDEDSSLVIAADNSGGIGLKLLDMIAVPYEVLGYYSTRVALMECMAVGGKPMAVAIQNFCGQEEWDAVITGANQALGELGIQGVSITGSTESNMELLQSALGVVVIGRKAKHVNLKAELDFHADLALAVIGLPLVGDEVIDFERQAAPLSLFKVFCEHVQVEAVIPVGSRGILFELNQLFPNVLLRREQINTKVDIEKSSGPSTCFITVFNKDAIDEIKSRAGDYFHSIRIKPD
;
A
#
# COMPACT_ATOMS: atom_id res chain seq x y z
N MET A 1 8.15 6.11 -10.04
CA MET A 1 8.16 4.69 -10.44
C MET A 1 7.52 3.95 -9.28
N ARG A 2 6.48 3.17 -9.51
CA ARG A 2 5.88 2.33 -8.46
C ARG A 2 6.81 1.15 -8.19
N ASP A 3 6.76 0.61 -6.99
CA ASP A 3 7.60 -0.52 -6.57
C ASP A 3 7.06 -1.86 -7.09
N THR A 4 6.58 -1.85 -8.35
CA THR A 4 6.01 -3.00 -9.04
C THR A 4 6.59 -3.20 -10.42
N ILE A 5 6.77 -4.46 -10.79
CA ILE A 5 7.11 -4.90 -12.15
C ILE A 5 5.91 -5.69 -12.69
N ILE A 6 5.48 -5.37 -13.92
CA ILE A 6 4.44 -6.11 -14.64
C ILE A 6 5.08 -6.72 -15.89
N THR A 7 5.11 -8.05 -15.96
CA THR A 7 5.72 -8.80 -17.07
C THR A 7 4.68 -9.74 -17.69
N PRO A 8 4.51 -9.78 -19.04
CA PRO A 8 3.62 -10.75 -19.67
C PRO A 8 3.94 -12.18 -19.24
N LEU A 9 2.92 -12.94 -18.85
CA LEU A 9 3.03 -14.34 -18.46
C LEU A 9 2.50 -15.27 -19.56
N ASP A 10 1.33 -14.95 -20.08
CA ASP A 10 0.65 -15.65 -21.18
C ASP A 10 -0.20 -14.67 -22.00
N GLU A 11 -1.01 -15.19 -22.96
CA GLU A 11 -1.88 -14.35 -23.81
C GLU A 11 -2.94 -13.58 -23.02
N ASP A 12 -3.35 -14.06 -21.84
CA ASP A 12 -4.46 -13.54 -21.05
C ASP A 12 -4.06 -12.88 -19.74
N SER A 13 -2.79 -12.98 -19.36
CA SER A 13 -2.33 -12.49 -18.06
C SER A 13 -0.89 -12.00 -18.02
N SER A 14 -0.60 -11.24 -16.97
CA SER A 14 0.73 -10.79 -16.62
C SER A 14 1.09 -11.18 -15.19
N LEU A 15 2.37 -11.42 -14.97
CA LEU A 15 2.95 -11.53 -13.64
C LEU A 15 3.12 -10.13 -13.05
N VAL A 16 2.75 -9.97 -11.80
CA VAL A 16 3.00 -8.76 -11.01
C VAL A 16 3.97 -9.12 -9.88
N ILE A 17 5.04 -8.35 -9.75
CA ILE A 17 6.00 -8.47 -8.66
C ILE A 17 6.00 -7.13 -7.92
N ALA A 18 5.64 -7.13 -6.65
CA ALA A 18 5.66 -5.97 -5.77
C ALA A 18 6.59 -6.24 -4.60
N ALA A 19 7.43 -5.28 -4.24
CA ALA A 19 8.40 -5.42 -3.17
C ALA A 19 8.32 -4.26 -2.18
N ASP A 20 8.49 -4.57 -0.91
CA ASP A 20 8.62 -3.59 0.16
C ASP A 20 9.67 -4.06 1.18
N ASN A 21 10.15 -3.15 2.00
CA ASN A 21 11.09 -3.46 3.06
C ASN A 21 10.93 -2.55 4.27
N SER A 22 11.37 -3.07 5.43
CA SER A 22 11.46 -2.32 6.68
C SER A 22 12.82 -2.52 7.30
N GLY A 23 13.36 -1.49 7.93
CA GLY A 23 14.65 -1.56 8.63
C GLY A 23 14.65 -0.68 9.87
N GLY A 24 15.29 -1.15 10.96
CA GLY A 24 15.35 -0.44 12.23
C GLY A 24 14.02 -0.42 12.99
N ILE A 25 13.14 -1.37 12.71
CA ILE A 25 11.81 -1.52 13.34
C ILE A 25 11.72 -2.95 13.86
N GLY A 26 11.47 -3.14 15.15
CA GLY A 26 11.41 -4.44 15.79
C GLY A 26 11.80 -4.37 17.26
N LEU A 27 12.46 -5.42 17.79
CA LEU A 27 12.81 -5.54 19.20
C LEU A 27 14.32 -5.64 19.47
N LYS A 28 15.16 -5.43 18.45
CA LYS A 28 16.61 -5.41 18.65
C LYS A 28 17.08 -4.11 19.29
N LEU A 29 18.23 -4.16 19.94
CA LEU A 29 18.77 -3.06 20.75
C LEU A 29 18.88 -1.70 20.02
N LEU A 30 19.18 -1.74 18.72
CA LEU A 30 19.37 -0.52 17.93
C LEU A 30 18.18 -0.24 16.99
N ASP A 31 17.03 -0.88 17.18
CA ASP A 31 15.83 -0.51 16.46
C ASP A 31 15.34 0.87 16.89
N MET A 32 14.89 1.65 15.92
CA MET A 32 14.42 3.02 16.14
C MET A 32 12.97 3.06 16.62
N ILE A 33 12.18 2.07 16.21
CA ILE A 33 10.77 1.88 16.56
C ILE A 33 10.61 0.50 17.16
N ALA A 34 10.15 0.44 18.41
CA ALA A 34 9.97 -0.81 19.15
C ALA A 34 8.56 -1.36 18.93
N VAL A 35 8.45 -2.44 18.15
CA VAL A 35 7.18 -3.14 17.90
C VAL A 35 7.38 -4.66 17.88
N PRO A 36 6.35 -5.46 18.24
CA PRO A 36 6.36 -6.91 18.03
C PRO A 36 6.59 -7.29 16.57
N TYR A 37 7.24 -8.42 16.31
CA TYR A 37 7.53 -8.85 14.95
C TYR A 37 6.28 -9.26 14.14
N GLU A 38 5.18 -9.59 14.79
CA GLU A 38 3.88 -9.75 14.13
C GLU A 38 3.41 -8.44 13.50
N VAL A 39 3.59 -7.31 14.21
CA VAL A 39 3.25 -5.97 13.70
C VAL A 39 4.15 -5.60 12.51
N LEU A 40 5.46 -5.87 12.63
CA LEU A 40 6.40 -5.68 11.52
C LEU A 40 6.01 -6.52 10.30
N GLY A 41 5.73 -7.81 10.50
CA GLY A 41 5.29 -8.74 9.45
C GLY A 41 4.00 -8.29 8.78
N TYR A 42 3.01 -7.84 9.57
CA TYR A 42 1.75 -7.31 9.06
C TYR A 42 1.96 -6.09 8.15
N TYR A 43 2.63 -5.04 8.64
CA TYR A 43 2.75 -3.79 7.90
C TYR A 43 3.66 -3.91 6.68
N SER A 44 4.76 -4.67 6.74
CA SER A 44 5.60 -4.91 5.56
C SER A 44 4.86 -5.71 4.48
N THR A 45 4.09 -6.72 4.88
CA THR A 45 3.27 -7.50 3.95
C THR A 45 2.12 -6.68 3.39
N ARG A 46 1.49 -5.83 4.22
CA ARG A 46 0.44 -4.89 3.82
C ARG A 46 0.87 -4.03 2.63
N VAL A 47 2.03 -3.39 2.71
CA VAL A 47 2.51 -2.50 1.64
C VAL A 47 2.66 -3.26 0.33
N ALA A 48 3.38 -4.39 0.34
CA ALA A 48 3.60 -5.18 -0.87
C ALA A 48 2.29 -5.74 -1.47
N LEU A 49 1.30 -6.12 -0.63
CA LEU A 49 -0.03 -6.52 -1.07
C LEU A 49 -0.79 -5.35 -1.72
N MET A 50 -0.77 -4.17 -1.10
CA MET A 50 -1.42 -2.98 -1.63
C MET A 50 -0.81 -2.58 -2.98
N GLU A 51 0.51 -2.59 -3.13
CA GLU A 51 1.19 -2.31 -4.40
C GLU A 51 0.82 -3.32 -5.49
N CYS A 52 0.80 -4.61 -5.17
CA CYS A 52 0.38 -5.66 -6.11
C CYS A 52 -1.06 -5.45 -6.58
N MET A 53 -1.98 -5.18 -5.64
CA MET A 53 -3.42 -5.03 -5.93
C MET A 53 -3.74 -3.71 -6.62
N ALA A 54 -3.01 -2.63 -6.33
CA ALA A 54 -3.18 -1.30 -6.94
C ALA A 54 -3.00 -1.32 -8.46
N VAL A 55 -2.23 -2.25 -8.99
CA VAL A 55 -2.06 -2.45 -10.43
C VAL A 55 -2.96 -3.56 -11.00
N GLY A 56 -3.88 -4.07 -10.19
CA GLY A 56 -4.82 -5.14 -10.56
C GLY A 56 -4.26 -6.55 -10.44
N GLY A 57 -3.15 -6.74 -9.74
CA GLY A 57 -2.59 -8.05 -9.42
C GLY A 57 -3.41 -8.77 -8.35
N LYS A 58 -3.67 -10.05 -8.53
CA LYS A 58 -4.22 -10.95 -7.51
C LYS A 58 -3.06 -11.69 -6.86
N PRO A 59 -2.77 -11.49 -5.57
CA PRO A 59 -1.65 -12.15 -4.88
C PRO A 59 -1.75 -13.68 -4.96
N MET A 60 -0.62 -14.35 -5.21
CA MET A 60 -0.50 -15.81 -5.30
C MET A 60 0.57 -16.35 -4.36
N ALA A 61 1.66 -15.59 -4.14
CA ALA A 61 2.74 -15.99 -3.26
C ALA A 61 3.38 -14.78 -2.59
N VAL A 62 3.95 -15.01 -1.41
CA VAL A 62 4.74 -14.04 -0.65
C VAL A 62 6.11 -14.66 -0.37
N ALA A 63 7.18 -13.93 -0.67
CA ALA A 63 8.55 -14.31 -0.31
C ALA A 63 9.10 -13.29 0.69
N ILE A 64 9.62 -13.78 1.83
CA ILE A 64 10.09 -12.96 2.93
C ILE A 64 11.59 -13.16 3.12
N GLN A 65 12.35 -12.05 3.19
CA GLN A 65 13.75 -12.01 3.58
C GLN A 65 13.79 -11.50 5.03
N ASN A 66 14.05 -12.43 5.96
CA ASN A 66 14.05 -12.15 7.39
C ASN A 66 15.47 -11.92 7.92
N PHE A 67 15.72 -10.73 8.47
CA PHE A 67 16.95 -10.35 9.16
C PHE A 67 16.69 -10.05 10.64
N CYS A 68 15.51 -10.39 11.16
CA CYS A 68 15.16 -10.18 12.56
C CYS A 68 15.76 -11.24 13.47
N GLY A 69 15.89 -12.48 12.99
CA GLY A 69 16.37 -13.66 13.71
C GLY A 69 15.56 -14.90 13.37
N GLN A 70 16.11 -16.07 13.63
CA GLN A 70 15.43 -17.33 13.33
C GLN A 70 14.23 -17.58 14.23
N GLU A 71 14.31 -17.17 15.49
CA GLU A 71 13.25 -17.36 16.48
C GLU A 71 12.02 -16.48 16.19
N GLU A 72 12.22 -15.40 15.43
CA GLU A 72 11.18 -14.42 15.11
C GLU A 72 10.38 -14.76 13.83
N TRP A 73 10.77 -15.84 13.14
CA TRP A 73 10.14 -16.24 11.89
C TRP A 73 8.63 -16.46 12.02
N ASP A 74 8.20 -17.20 13.05
CA ASP A 74 6.78 -17.53 13.22
C ASP A 74 5.93 -16.28 13.53
N ALA A 75 6.47 -15.31 14.26
CA ALA A 75 5.82 -14.03 14.53
C ALA A 75 5.65 -13.21 13.24
N VAL A 76 6.69 -13.11 12.41
CA VAL A 76 6.63 -12.43 11.10
C VAL A 76 5.57 -13.08 10.20
N ILE A 77 5.55 -14.43 10.13
CA ILE A 77 4.56 -15.17 9.33
C ILE A 77 3.14 -14.96 9.86
N THR A 78 2.96 -14.87 11.18
CA THR A 78 1.67 -14.57 11.79
C THR A 78 1.15 -13.22 11.31
N GLY A 79 1.99 -12.17 11.33
CA GLY A 79 1.63 -10.86 10.82
C GLY A 79 1.30 -10.85 9.32
N ALA A 80 2.09 -11.57 8.51
CA ALA A 80 1.81 -11.71 7.08
C ALA A 80 0.45 -12.39 6.81
N ASN A 81 0.14 -13.44 7.57
CA ASN A 81 -1.16 -14.12 7.48
C ASN A 81 -2.33 -13.25 7.95
N GLN A 82 -2.13 -12.37 8.95
CA GLN A 82 -3.13 -11.39 9.35
C GLN A 82 -3.49 -10.43 8.20
N ALA A 83 -2.48 -9.91 7.48
CA ALA A 83 -2.72 -9.04 6.33
C ALA A 83 -3.50 -9.76 5.21
N LEU A 84 -3.14 -11.01 4.90
CA LEU A 84 -3.87 -11.84 3.93
C LEU A 84 -5.30 -12.14 4.40
N GLY A 85 -5.46 -12.44 5.69
CA GLY A 85 -6.77 -12.71 6.31
C GLY A 85 -7.71 -11.52 6.26
N GLU A 86 -7.22 -10.30 6.50
CA GLU A 86 -8.01 -9.06 6.41
C GLU A 86 -8.50 -8.80 4.98
N LEU A 87 -7.72 -9.17 3.97
CA LEU A 87 -8.13 -9.13 2.57
C LEU A 87 -9.10 -10.27 2.18
N GLY A 88 -9.29 -11.26 3.06
CA GLY A 88 -10.05 -12.47 2.74
C GLY A 88 -9.43 -13.29 1.62
N ILE A 89 -8.10 -13.21 1.43
CA ILE A 89 -7.37 -13.95 0.40
C ILE A 89 -6.90 -15.27 0.99
N GLN A 90 -7.25 -16.37 0.31
CA GLN A 90 -6.85 -17.73 0.69
C GLN A 90 -5.96 -18.35 -0.38
N GLY A 91 -5.17 -19.36 0.03
CA GLY A 91 -4.33 -20.14 -0.89
C GLY A 91 -3.06 -19.42 -1.36
N VAL A 92 -2.68 -18.33 -0.71
CA VAL A 92 -1.39 -17.66 -0.94
C VAL A 92 -0.30 -18.45 -0.21
N SER A 93 0.70 -18.90 -0.95
CA SER A 93 1.85 -19.59 -0.37
C SER A 93 2.85 -18.56 0.17
N ILE A 94 3.37 -18.80 1.38
CA ILE A 94 4.43 -17.98 1.97
C ILE A 94 5.71 -18.82 2.03
N THR A 95 6.81 -18.24 1.57
CA THR A 95 8.16 -18.78 1.70
C THR A 95 9.13 -17.69 2.10
N GLY A 96 10.37 -18.06 2.44
CA GLY A 96 11.39 -17.07 2.73
C GLY A 96 12.68 -17.68 3.24
N SER A 97 13.58 -16.81 3.66
CA SER A 97 14.86 -17.18 4.24
C SER A 97 15.19 -16.24 5.38
N THR A 98 15.84 -16.77 6.41
CA THR A 98 16.38 -16.01 7.53
C THR A 98 17.88 -15.92 7.45
N GLU A 99 18.45 -14.72 7.59
CA GLU A 99 19.88 -14.56 7.84
C GLU A 99 20.20 -15.07 9.25
N SER A 100 20.93 -16.17 9.29
CA SER A 100 21.26 -16.87 10.56
C SER A 100 22.76 -16.94 10.83
N ASN A 101 23.61 -16.50 9.90
CA ASN A 101 25.07 -16.57 10.04
C ASN A 101 25.65 -15.34 10.72
N MET A 102 25.03 -14.16 10.49
CA MET A 102 25.54 -12.89 10.99
C MET A 102 24.54 -12.25 11.93
N GLU A 103 25.00 -11.87 13.12
CA GLU A 103 24.20 -11.14 14.07
C GLU A 103 24.05 -9.68 13.60
N LEU A 104 22.80 -9.28 13.36
CA LEU A 104 22.46 -7.90 13.00
C LEU A 104 21.99 -7.14 14.22
N LEU A 105 22.46 -5.91 14.38
CA LEU A 105 22.13 -5.04 15.53
C LEU A 105 20.77 -4.37 15.40
N GLN A 106 20.23 -4.30 14.19
CA GLN A 106 18.89 -3.80 13.89
C GLN A 106 18.09 -4.87 13.15
N SER A 107 16.78 -4.82 13.34
CA SER A 107 15.84 -5.63 12.59
C SER A 107 15.68 -5.12 11.17
N ALA A 108 15.56 -6.03 10.22
CA ALA A 108 15.17 -5.72 8.84
C ALA A 108 14.31 -6.85 8.28
N LEU A 109 13.39 -6.48 7.40
CA LEU A 109 12.50 -7.41 6.73
C LEU A 109 12.29 -6.95 5.29
N GLY A 110 12.47 -7.86 4.33
CA GLY A 110 12.04 -7.65 2.95
C GLY A 110 10.84 -8.53 2.63
N VAL A 111 9.87 -8.00 1.88
CA VAL A 111 8.69 -8.74 1.45
C VAL A 111 8.50 -8.56 -0.05
N VAL A 112 8.31 -9.66 -0.76
CA VAL A 112 7.97 -9.67 -2.18
C VAL A 112 6.65 -10.40 -2.35
N VAL A 113 5.65 -9.71 -2.90
CA VAL A 113 4.38 -10.30 -3.32
C VAL A 113 4.41 -10.58 -4.80
N ILE A 114 4.09 -11.80 -5.16
CA ILE A 114 3.94 -12.25 -6.53
C ILE A 114 2.45 -12.42 -6.81
N GLY A 115 1.95 -11.76 -7.84
CA GLY A 115 0.54 -11.78 -8.22
C GLY A 115 0.34 -12.03 -9.72
N ARG A 116 -0.90 -12.34 -10.09
CA ARG A 116 -1.33 -12.46 -11.48
C ARG A 116 -2.36 -11.38 -11.79
N LYS A 117 -2.14 -10.63 -12.84
CA LYS A 117 -3.07 -9.64 -13.39
C LYS A 117 -3.71 -10.18 -14.65
N ALA A 118 -5.04 -10.25 -14.70
CA ALA A 118 -5.77 -10.56 -15.91
C ALA A 118 -5.82 -9.35 -16.86
N LYS A 119 -5.76 -9.56 -18.18
CA LYS A 119 -5.74 -8.48 -19.19
C LYS A 119 -6.94 -7.53 -19.12
N HIS A 120 -8.11 -8.02 -18.71
CA HIS A 120 -9.32 -7.21 -18.62
C HIS A 120 -9.38 -6.30 -17.39
N VAL A 121 -8.41 -6.40 -16.48
CA VAL A 121 -8.37 -5.54 -15.28
C VAL A 121 -7.76 -4.18 -15.63
N ASN A 122 -8.56 -3.12 -15.47
CA ASN A 122 -8.27 -1.76 -15.94
C ASN A 122 -7.79 -0.79 -14.87
N LEU A 123 -7.30 -1.25 -13.70
CA LEU A 123 -6.66 -0.34 -12.76
C LEU A 123 -5.41 0.26 -13.41
N LYS A 124 -5.37 1.59 -13.45
CA LYS A 124 -4.35 2.34 -14.17
C LYS A 124 -3.25 2.78 -13.22
N ALA A 125 -2.00 2.65 -13.69
CA ALA A 125 -0.84 3.15 -12.97
C ALA A 125 -0.61 4.65 -13.22
N GLU A 126 -1.05 5.14 -14.36
CA GLU A 126 -0.99 6.53 -14.80
C GLU A 126 -2.31 6.93 -15.44
N LEU A 127 -2.73 8.17 -15.25
CA LEU A 127 -3.96 8.75 -15.76
C LEU A 127 -3.70 10.16 -16.29
N ASP A 128 -4.42 10.55 -17.32
CA ASP A 128 -4.53 11.96 -17.66
C ASP A 128 -5.55 12.64 -16.73
N PHE A 129 -5.09 13.71 -16.06
CA PHE A 129 -5.97 14.50 -15.22
C PHE A 129 -6.97 15.27 -16.08
N HIS A 130 -8.25 15.13 -15.81
CA HIS A 130 -9.34 15.84 -16.48
C HIS A 130 -10.49 16.18 -15.51
N ALA A 131 -11.38 17.07 -15.97
CA ALA A 131 -12.39 17.69 -15.12
C ALA A 131 -13.46 16.75 -14.54
N ASP A 132 -13.64 15.56 -15.11
CA ASP A 132 -14.66 14.59 -14.66
C ASP A 132 -14.16 13.65 -13.58
N LEU A 133 -12.87 13.71 -13.24
CA LEU A 133 -12.29 12.95 -12.15
C LEU A 133 -12.54 13.62 -10.80
N ALA A 134 -12.82 12.79 -9.80
CA ALA A 134 -12.79 13.14 -8.39
C ALA A 134 -11.70 12.34 -7.69
N LEU A 135 -11.12 12.94 -6.65
CA LEU A 135 -10.02 12.38 -5.88
C LEU A 135 -10.32 12.41 -4.39
N ALA A 136 -9.92 11.36 -3.71
CA ALA A 136 -9.93 11.32 -2.25
C ALA A 136 -8.71 10.58 -1.70
N VAL A 137 -8.32 10.93 -0.49
CA VAL A 137 -7.48 10.11 0.37
C VAL A 137 -8.36 9.31 1.29
N ILE A 138 -8.08 8.05 1.44
CA ILE A 138 -8.76 7.14 2.35
C ILE A 138 -7.79 6.76 3.46
N GLY A 139 -8.12 7.10 4.71
CA GLY A 139 -7.23 7.03 5.86
C GLY A 139 -6.33 8.25 5.99
N LEU A 140 -5.45 8.24 6.99
CA LEU A 140 -4.48 9.31 7.23
C LEU A 140 -3.03 8.83 7.05
N PRO A 141 -2.13 9.71 6.60
CA PRO A 141 -0.70 9.40 6.54
C PRO A 141 -0.12 9.33 7.97
N LEU A 142 0.32 8.14 8.36
CA LEU A 142 0.96 7.85 9.64
C LEU A 142 2.35 7.26 9.39
N VAL A 143 3.29 7.56 10.28
CA VAL A 143 4.66 7.06 10.22
C VAL A 143 5.25 6.88 11.61
N GLY A 144 6.11 5.88 11.79
CA GLY A 144 6.75 5.60 13.07
C GLY A 144 5.74 5.20 14.14
N ASP A 145 5.88 5.74 15.35
CA ASP A 145 5.01 5.42 16.49
C ASP A 145 3.54 5.78 16.25
N GLU A 146 3.27 6.76 15.38
CA GLU A 146 1.90 7.15 15.02
C GLU A 146 1.08 6.00 14.44
N VAL A 147 1.75 5.05 13.77
CA VAL A 147 1.08 3.88 13.16
C VAL A 147 0.39 3.03 14.24
N ILE A 148 0.98 2.98 15.42
CA ILE A 148 0.43 2.26 16.57
C ILE A 148 -0.54 3.15 17.35
N ASP A 149 -0.14 4.39 17.65
CA ASP A 149 -0.92 5.32 18.48
C ASP A 149 -2.27 5.70 17.82
N PHE A 150 -2.30 5.75 16.49
CA PHE A 150 -3.45 6.15 15.70
C PHE A 150 -3.91 5.07 14.70
N GLU A 151 -3.69 3.81 15.00
CA GLU A 151 -4.03 2.65 14.14
C GLU A 151 -5.42 2.74 13.52
N ARG A 152 -6.42 3.21 14.28
CA ARG A 152 -7.81 3.37 13.81
C ARG A 152 -7.98 4.42 12.71
N GLN A 153 -6.98 5.24 12.45
CA GLN A 153 -6.98 6.24 11.36
C GLN A 153 -6.31 5.71 10.10
N ALA A 154 -5.63 4.57 10.19
CA ALA A 154 -5.11 3.85 9.04
C ALA A 154 -6.28 3.20 8.26
N ALA A 155 -6.26 3.32 6.94
CA ALA A 155 -7.27 2.68 6.11
C ALA A 155 -7.18 1.14 6.23
N PRO A 156 -8.27 0.42 6.53
CA PRO A 156 -8.27 -1.04 6.55
C PRO A 156 -7.90 -1.64 5.17
N LEU A 157 -7.17 -2.77 5.17
CA LEU A 157 -6.87 -3.50 3.92
C LEU A 157 -8.14 -4.01 3.23
N SER A 158 -9.14 -4.42 4.00
CA SER A 158 -10.45 -4.81 3.48
C SER A 158 -11.12 -3.68 2.70
N LEU A 159 -11.00 -2.44 3.18
CA LEU A 159 -11.51 -1.27 2.48
C LEU A 159 -10.70 -0.97 1.21
N PHE A 160 -9.37 -1.10 1.27
CA PHE A 160 -8.51 -0.97 0.09
C PHE A 160 -8.93 -1.94 -1.03
N LYS A 161 -9.18 -3.21 -0.69
CA LYS A 161 -9.67 -4.21 -1.63
C LYS A 161 -10.99 -3.80 -2.28
N VAL A 162 -11.95 -3.31 -1.49
CA VAL A 162 -13.24 -2.83 -2.01
C VAL A 162 -13.05 -1.76 -3.09
N PHE A 163 -12.10 -0.85 -2.89
CA PHE A 163 -11.78 0.20 -3.87
C PHE A 163 -11.06 -0.35 -5.11
N CYS A 164 -10.16 -1.32 -4.96
CA CYS A 164 -9.51 -1.98 -6.10
C CYS A 164 -10.50 -2.75 -6.98
N GLU A 165 -11.59 -3.24 -6.42
CA GLU A 165 -12.62 -4.03 -7.11
C GLU A 165 -13.81 -3.18 -7.59
N HIS A 166 -13.84 -1.89 -7.28
CA HIS A 166 -14.98 -1.00 -7.57
C HIS A 166 -14.99 -0.55 -9.03
N VAL A 167 -16.08 -0.76 -9.73
CA VAL A 167 -16.20 -0.52 -11.19
C VAL A 167 -16.03 0.94 -11.62
N GLN A 168 -16.31 1.90 -10.73
CA GLN A 168 -16.18 3.34 -11.01
C GLN A 168 -14.85 3.93 -10.53
N VAL A 169 -13.97 3.11 -9.97
CA VAL A 169 -12.62 3.50 -9.55
C VAL A 169 -11.66 3.23 -10.69
N GLU A 170 -10.95 4.27 -11.12
CA GLU A 170 -9.97 4.20 -12.21
C GLU A 170 -8.57 3.91 -11.72
N ALA A 171 -8.21 4.43 -10.54
CA ALA A 171 -6.94 4.16 -9.90
C ALA A 171 -7.05 4.14 -8.37
N VAL A 172 -6.27 3.26 -7.76
CA VAL A 172 -6.03 3.20 -6.32
C VAL A 172 -4.53 3.21 -6.11
N ILE A 173 -4.03 4.09 -5.24
CA ILE A 173 -2.59 4.30 -5.06
C ILE A 173 -2.25 4.28 -3.59
N PRO A 174 -1.54 3.26 -3.11
CA PRO A 174 -0.94 3.28 -1.78
C PRO A 174 -0.05 4.51 -1.64
N VAL A 175 -0.10 5.19 -0.50
CA VAL A 175 0.78 6.33 -0.24
C VAL A 175 2.01 5.84 0.52
N GLY A 176 3.16 6.09 -0.07
CA GLY A 176 4.46 5.71 0.50
C GLY A 176 5.13 6.83 1.31
N SER A 177 6.44 6.68 1.52
CA SER A 177 7.26 7.58 2.33
C SER A 177 7.39 9.01 1.77
N ARG A 178 7.06 9.21 0.49
CA ARG A 178 7.16 10.51 -0.19
C ARG A 178 5.87 11.33 -0.13
N GLY A 179 4.81 10.78 0.47
CA GLY A 179 3.55 11.47 0.71
C GLY A 179 2.63 11.58 -0.52
N ILE A 180 1.44 12.09 -0.26
CA ILE A 180 0.31 12.14 -1.22
C ILE A 180 0.64 13.00 -2.44
N LEU A 181 1.28 14.17 -2.25
CA LEU A 181 1.62 15.07 -3.36
C LEU A 181 2.54 14.40 -4.38
N PHE A 182 3.50 13.62 -3.89
CA PHE A 182 4.40 12.87 -4.75
C PHE A 182 3.63 11.82 -5.56
N GLU A 183 2.77 11.04 -4.92
CA GLU A 183 2.00 9.99 -5.60
C GLU A 183 1.03 10.57 -6.63
N LEU A 184 0.41 11.74 -6.36
CA LEU A 184 -0.42 12.45 -7.33
C LEU A 184 0.37 12.88 -8.57
N ASN A 185 1.60 13.38 -8.40
CA ASN A 185 2.46 13.75 -9.52
C ASN A 185 2.99 12.56 -10.32
N GLN A 186 3.08 11.37 -9.70
CA GLN A 186 3.39 10.14 -10.44
C GLN A 186 2.16 9.61 -11.20
N LEU A 187 0.97 9.80 -10.63
CA LEU A 187 -0.27 9.35 -11.25
C LEU A 187 -0.65 10.18 -12.48
N PHE A 188 -0.45 11.51 -12.43
CA PHE A 188 -0.88 12.46 -13.45
C PHE A 188 0.31 13.05 -14.20
N PRO A 189 0.91 12.33 -15.17
CA PRO A 189 2.09 12.81 -15.90
C PRO A 189 1.82 14.04 -16.79
N ASN A 190 0.54 14.29 -17.10
CA ASN A 190 0.12 15.43 -17.93
C ASN A 190 0.00 16.76 -17.17
N VAL A 191 0.16 16.77 -15.83
CA VAL A 191 0.08 17.98 -15.01
C VAL A 191 1.09 17.92 -13.86
N LEU A 192 1.73 19.04 -13.55
CA LEU A 192 2.57 19.17 -12.37
C LEU A 192 1.78 19.87 -11.26
N LEU A 193 1.33 19.10 -10.28
CA LEU A 193 0.59 19.61 -9.13
C LEU A 193 1.54 20.17 -8.08
N ARG A 194 1.20 21.37 -7.58
CA ARG A 194 1.89 22.03 -6.48
C ARG A 194 1.03 22.04 -5.23
N ARG A 195 1.67 22.17 -4.06
CA ARG A 195 0.98 22.17 -2.75
C ARG A 195 -0.18 23.17 -2.70
N GLU A 196 0.01 24.37 -3.24
CA GLU A 196 -0.94 25.48 -3.19
C GLU A 196 -2.20 25.24 -4.02
N GLN A 197 -2.12 24.36 -5.03
CA GLN A 197 -3.24 23.98 -5.90
C GLN A 197 -4.14 22.92 -5.24
N ILE A 198 -3.64 22.20 -4.22
CA ILE A 198 -4.36 21.11 -3.59
C ILE A 198 -5.06 21.61 -2.31
N ASN A 199 -6.39 21.48 -2.30
CA ASN A 199 -7.22 21.78 -1.14
C ASN A 199 -7.73 20.49 -0.52
N THR A 200 -7.21 20.17 0.66
CA THR A 200 -7.59 19.04 1.50
C THR A 200 -7.26 19.34 2.96
N LYS A 201 -7.82 18.58 3.89
CA LYS A 201 -7.51 18.65 5.32
C LYS A 201 -6.34 17.75 5.74
N VAL A 202 -5.87 16.89 4.83
CA VAL A 202 -4.79 15.93 5.08
C VAL A 202 -3.45 16.59 4.77
N ASP A 203 -2.42 16.30 5.56
CA ASP A 203 -1.06 16.68 5.23
C ASP A 203 -0.57 15.85 4.04
N ILE A 204 -0.43 16.50 2.88
CA ILE A 204 -0.11 15.83 1.61
C ILE A 204 1.38 15.60 1.39
N GLU A 205 2.25 16.18 2.22
CA GLU A 205 3.70 16.02 2.15
C GLU A 205 4.23 15.04 3.19
N LYS A 206 3.38 14.69 4.18
CA LYS A 206 3.72 13.74 5.23
C LYS A 206 3.90 12.33 4.68
N SER A 207 4.94 11.64 5.15
CA SER A 207 5.15 10.21 4.91
C SER A 207 3.96 9.39 5.41
N SER A 208 3.56 8.39 4.63
CA SER A 208 2.63 7.35 5.03
C SER A 208 3.34 5.99 4.98
N GLY A 209 4.48 5.89 5.70
CA GLY A 209 5.47 4.82 5.63
C GLY A 209 4.91 3.43 5.31
N PRO A 210 4.07 2.78 6.16
CA PRO A 210 3.52 1.46 5.84
C PRO A 210 2.17 1.54 5.08
N SER A 211 2.00 2.52 4.18
CA SER A 211 0.80 2.74 3.37
C SER A 211 -0.49 2.77 4.20
N THR A 212 -0.47 3.58 5.27
CA THR A 212 -1.63 3.75 6.17
C THR A 212 -2.80 4.47 5.53
N CYS A 213 -2.57 5.17 4.42
CA CYS A 213 -3.61 5.73 3.57
C CYS A 213 -3.36 5.41 2.09
N PHE A 214 -4.39 5.61 1.28
CA PHE A 214 -4.29 5.49 -0.16
C PHE A 214 -5.10 6.57 -0.87
N ILE A 215 -4.69 6.92 -2.09
CA ILE A 215 -5.45 7.79 -2.98
C ILE A 215 -6.40 6.93 -3.80
N THR A 216 -7.62 7.39 -3.98
CA THR A 216 -8.56 6.82 -4.94
C THR A 216 -8.99 7.87 -5.95
N VAL A 217 -9.03 7.49 -7.23
CA VAL A 217 -9.49 8.31 -8.36
C VAL A 217 -10.69 7.64 -8.99
N PHE A 218 -11.75 8.38 -9.16
CA PHE A 218 -13.04 7.86 -9.60
C PHE A 218 -13.81 8.93 -10.38
N ASN A 219 -14.85 8.52 -11.12
CA ASN A 219 -15.75 9.45 -11.79
C ASN A 219 -16.52 10.27 -10.74
N LYS A 220 -16.69 11.58 -10.98
CA LYS A 220 -17.41 12.49 -10.07
C LYS A 220 -18.82 12.04 -9.71
N ASP A 221 -19.49 11.35 -10.61
CA ASP A 221 -20.87 10.85 -10.40
C ASP A 221 -20.90 9.77 -9.29
N ALA A 222 -19.77 9.13 -8.97
CA ALA A 222 -19.66 8.13 -7.92
C ALA A 222 -19.37 8.70 -6.52
N ILE A 223 -19.22 10.01 -6.36
CA ILE A 223 -18.73 10.62 -5.12
C ILE A 223 -19.50 10.21 -3.87
N ASP A 224 -20.84 10.16 -3.94
CA ASP A 224 -21.68 9.83 -2.78
C ASP A 224 -21.55 8.35 -2.41
N GLU A 225 -21.45 7.46 -3.39
CA GLU A 225 -21.22 6.04 -3.17
C GLU A 225 -19.84 5.79 -2.55
N ILE A 226 -18.79 6.36 -3.13
CA ILE A 226 -17.40 6.24 -2.66
C ILE A 226 -17.28 6.78 -1.23
N LYS A 227 -17.87 7.95 -0.96
CA LYS A 227 -17.88 8.54 0.39
C LYS A 227 -18.63 7.67 1.40
N SER A 228 -19.77 7.10 1.00
CA SER A 228 -20.55 6.21 1.86
C SER A 228 -19.77 4.93 2.20
N ARG A 229 -19.04 4.35 1.24
CA ARG A 229 -18.20 3.15 1.45
C ARG A 229 -16.99 3.43 2.34
N ALA A 230 -16.37 4.59 2.15
CA ALA A 230 -15.18 4.97 2.94
C ALA A 230 -15.51 5.42 4.37
N GLY A 231 -16.71 5.93 4.61
CA GLY A 231 -17.11 6.43 5.92
C GLY A 231 -16.18 7.52 6.44
N ASP A 232 -15.76 7.38 7.70
CA ASP A 232 -14.90 8.35 8.38
C ASP A 232 -13.47 8.43 7.82
N TYR A 233 -13.05 7.44 7.00
CA TYR A 233 -11.74 7.46 6.35
C TYR A 233 -11.69 8.38 5.13
N PHE A 234 -12.81 8.95 4.68
CA PHE A 234 -12.90 9.74 3.46
C PHE A 234 -12.40 11.17 3.63
N HIS A 235 -11.36 11.55 2.89
CA HIS A 235 -10.84 12.91 2.83
C HIS A 235 -10.78 13.39 1.38
N SER A 236 -11.63 14.36 1.02
CA SER A 236 -11.66 14.88 -0.35
C SER A 236 -10.37 15.63 -0.72
N ILE A 237 -9.93 15.45 -1.96
CA ILE A 237 -8.91 16.28 -2.60
C ILE A 237 -9.60 17.11 -3.69
N ARG A 238 -9.38 18.42 -3.67
CA ARG A 238 -9.80 19.34 -4.72
C ARG A 238 -8.58 20.03 -5.31
N ILE A 239 -8.44 19.94 -6.63
CA ILE A 239 -7.38 20.63 -7.35
C ILE A 239 -7.97 21.93 -7.89
N LYS A 240 -7.34 23.07 -7.54
CA LYS A 240 -7.70 24.38 -8.06
C LYS A 240 -7.12 24.50 -9.47
N PRO A 241 -7.89 24.99 -10.45
CA PRO A 241 -7.33 25.37 -11.73
C PRO A 241 -6.32 26.51 -11.54
N ASP A 242 -5.34 26.57 -12.44
CA ASP A 242 -4.37 27.69 -12.52
C ASP A 242 -5.08 29.04 -12.76
#